data_1f5ca813b5c44203014eb8c20f1fda0c
#
_entry.id   1f5ca813b5c44203014eb8c20f1fda0c
#
_cell.length_a   1.000
_cell.length_b   1.000
_cell.length_c   1.000
_cell.angle_alpha   90.00
_cell.angle_beta   90.00
_cell.angle_gamma   90.00
#
_symmetry.space_group_name_H-M   'P 1'
#
loop_
_entity.id
_entity.type
_entity.pdbx_description
1 polymer ?
#
loop_
_entity_poly.entity_id
_entity_poly.type
_entity_poly.pdbx_seq_one_letter_code
_entity_poly.pdbx_strand_id
1 'polypeptide(L)'
;MFLILGVASVFSIVRPAAFAQDTYEERASFRTMNTAKIKNSEGIKNIDVGTFIENIWENTGIYQMIHTKTVAERAAEKAAAAASAAQQANDPFAGVTVPAWYSLIMIAIGFLIIYLGAAWGFEPLLLIPIGFGTVFANILGAGMIEAPHGMLHIIYTAGVGNEFFPMLIFMGIGAMTDFGPLIANPKTALLGGAAQLGVFATMFGVALFNLIPGVDYNMLQACAISIIGGADGPTTIYVSGKLAPEMMAVVAVAAYSYMALVPLIQPPIMKLLTTHHERRIAMPQLRPVSRTEKILFPLMLLILTILLLPPAAPLIGMLAFGNFVKEVGIVERLSKTIQNELMNIVSILLSLGVGAQMTPEKIINPSSFGIIVLGLVAFIIATIGGLLMAKLM
;
A
#
# COMPACT_ATOMS: atom_id res chain seq x y z
N MET A 1 8.78 -39.86 -7.89
CA MET A 1 9.44 -40.22 -6.63
C MET A 1 10.82 -39.58 -6.49
N PHE A 2 11.60 -39.35 -7.55
CA PHE A 2 12.91 -38.67 -7.49
C PHE A 2 12.87 -37.14 -7.37
N LEU A 3 11.78 -36.49 -7.72
CA LEU A 3 11.64 -35.02 -7.57
C LEU A 3 11.29 -34.57 -6.14
N ILE A 4 10.71 -35.46 -5.33
CA ILE A 4 10.32 -35.15 -3.94
C ILE A 4 11.52 -35.28 -3.00
N LEU A 5 12.50 -36.10 -3.31
CA LEU A 5 13.73 -36.26 -2.52
C LEU A 5 14.74 -35.12 -2.74
N GLY A 6 14.69 -34.45 -3.90
CA GLY A 6 15.54 -33.29 -4.19
C GLY A 6 15.11 -32.00 -3.46
N VAL A 7 13.82 -31.86 -3.15
CA VAL A 7 13.30 -30.67 -2.44
C VAL A 7 13.52 -30.79 -0.92
N ALA A 8 13.50 -32.01 -0.37
CA ALA A 8 13.71 -32.23 1.06
C ALA A 8 15.17 -31.98 1.51
N SER A 9 16.15 -32.15 0.63
CA SER A 9 17.56 -31.91 0.95
C SER A 9 17.97 -30.44 0.95
N VAL A 10 17.19 -29.56 0.33
CA VAL A 10 17.42 -28.11 0.35
C VAL A 10 16.87 -27.47 1.61
N PHE A 11 15.85 -28.07 2.23
CA PHE A 11 15.22 -27.52 3.45
C PHE A 11 15.96 -27.87 4.76
N SER A 12 16.89 -28.81 4.76
CA SER A 12 17.61 -29.22 5.97
C SER A 12 18.86 -28.39 6.31
N ILE A 13 19.24 -27.41 5.47
CA ILE A 13 20.46 -26.60 5.64
C ILE A 13 20.20 -25.18 6.17
N VAL A 14 18.95 -24.74 6.24
CA VAL A 14 18.64 -23.38 6.71
C VAL A 14 18.21 -23.38 8.17
N ARG A 15 19.10 -22.94 9.05
CA ARG A 15 18.78 -22.71 10.48
C ARG A 15 17.75 -21.58 10.61
N PRO A 16 16.63 -21.76 11.37
CA PRO A 16 15.55 -20.76 11.49
C PRO A 16 15.97 -19.39 12.03
N ALA A 17 17.06 -19.32 12.79
CA ALA A 17 17.56 -18.08 13.40
C ALA A 17 18.28 -17.15 12.39
N ALA A 18 18.88 -17.68 11.32
CA ALA A 18 19.53 -16.87 10.29
C ALA A 18 18.51 -16.19 9.36
N PHE A 19 17.38 -16.85 9.13
CA PHE A 19 16.34 -16.34 8.21
C PHE A 19 15.60 -15.09 8.73
N ALA A 20 15.42 -14.98 10.03
CA ALA A 20 14.75 -13.82 10.64
C ALA A 20 15.68 -12.58 10.71
N GLN A 21 16.98 -12.79 10.86
CA GLN A 21 17.97 -11.71 10.90
C GLN A 21 18.28 -11.17 9.49
N ASP A 22 18.41 -12.06 8.49
CA ASP A 22 18.70 -11.67 7.11
C ASP A 22 17.54 -10.85 6.48
N THR A 23 16.29 -11.20 6.75
CA THR A 23 15.13 -10.44 6.23
C THR A 23 15.02 -9.03 6.83
N TYR A 24 15.44 -8.82 8.07
CA TYR A 24 15.45 -7.49 8.69
C TYR A 24 16.59 -6.61 8.13
N GLU A 25 17.74 -7.22 7.88
CA GLU A 25 18.92 -6.57 7.31
C GLU A 25 18.75 -6.25 5.81
N GLU A 26 18.13 -7.14 5.01
CA GLU A 26 17.78 -6.85 3.61
C GLU A 26 16.78 -5.68 3.48
N ARG A 27 15.80 -5.60 4.37
CA ARG A 27 14.86 -4.48 4.40
C ARG A 27 15.53 -3.15 4.77
N ALA A 28 16.50 -3.19 5.66
CA ALA A 28 17.31 -2.01 5.98
C ALA A 28 18.17 -1.59 4.79
N SER A 29 18.78 -2.51 4.05
CA SER A 29 19.63 -2.21 2.88
C SER A 29 18.86 -1.60 1.73
N PHE A 30 17.63 -2.11 1.45
CA PHE A 30 16.76 -1.54 0.42
C PHE A 30 16.31 -0.11 0.75
N ARG A 31 16.00 0.15 2.03
CA ARG A 31 15.68 1.49 2.51
C ARG A 31 16.80 2.49 2.24
N THR A 32 18.03 2.08 2.41
CA THR A 32 19.19 2.98 2.33
C THR A 32 19.72 3.22 0.94
N MET A 33 19.59 2.25 0.05
CA MET A 33 19.97 2.43 -1.35
C MET A 33 19.23 3.60 -2.00
N ASN A 34 17.93 3.69 -1.75
CA ASN A 34 17.10 4.76 -2.28
C ASN A 34 17.20 6.07 -1.46
N THR A 35 17.32 5.98 -0.12
CA THR A 35 17.35 7.17 0.72
C THR A 35 18.66 7.94 0.68
N ALA A 36 19.80 7.27 0.56
CA ALA A 36 21.10 7.96 0.52
C ALA A 36 21.30 8.77 -0.76
N LYS A 37 20.85 8.24 -1.92
CA LYS A 37 20.90 8.97 -3.20
C LYS A 37 19.88 10.12 -3.28
N ILE A 38 18.70 9.98 -2.65
CA ILE A 38 17.67 11.01 -2.67
C ILE A 38 17.93 12.12 -1.63
N LYS A 39 18.57 11.80 -0.47
CA LYS A 39 18.91 12.79 0.55
C LYS A 39 20.04 13.75 0.16
N ASN A 40 20.91 13.36 -0.77
CA ASN A 40 21.95 14.24 -1.29
C ASN A 40 21.45 15.23 -2.35
N SER A 41 20.18 15.16 -2.75
CA SER A 41 19.55 16.17 -3.58
C SER A 41 18.96 17.26 -2.70
N GLU A 42 19.59 18.42 -2.65
CA GLU A 42 19.06 19.65 -2.07
C GLU A 42 17.71 19.99 -2.73
N GLY A 43 16.63 19.58 -2.10
CA GLY A 43 15.26 19.95 -2.45
C GLY A 43 14.80 19.58 -3.87
N ILE A 44 13.48 19.59 -4.07
CA ILE A 44 12.79 19.36 -5.36
C ILE A 44 13.30 20.25 -6.53
N LYS A 45 14.15 21.23 -6.24
CA LYS A 45 14.61 22.24 -7.21
C LYS A 45 15.60 21.74 -8.28
N ASN A 46 16.22 20.56 -8.12
CA ASN A 46 17.22 20.06 -9.04
C ASN A 46 17.10 18.54 -9.28
N ILE A 47 15.94 18.07 -9.76
CA ILE A 47 15.83 16.70 -10.26
C ILE A 47 16.38 16.69 -11.69
N ASP A 48 17.62 16.21 -11.84
CA ASP A 48 18.13 15.87 -13.17
C ASP A 48 17.42 14.60 -13.68
N VAL A 49 16.75 14.74 -14.81
CA VAL A 49 16.00 13.64 -15.47
C VAL A 49 16.95 12.48 -15.81
N GLY A 50 18.22 12.76 -16.11
CA GLY A 50 19.25 11.75 -16.34
C GLY A 50 19.48 10.86 -15.12
N THR A 51 19.73 11.47 -13.98
CA THR A 51 19.90 10.77 -12.69
C THR A 51 18.66 9.99 -12.28
N PHE A 52 17.47 10.50 -12.59
CA PHE A 52 16.22 9.81 -12.30
C PHE A 52 16.06 8.54 -13.13
N ILE A 53 16.33 8.61 -14.44
CA ILE A 53 16.29 7.44 -15.34
C ILE A 53 17.34 6.40 -14.96
N GLU A 54 18.56 6.84 -14.64
CA GLU A 54 19.65 5.98 -14.19
C GLU A 54 19.29 5.23 -12.89
N ASN A 55 18.71 5.93 -11.93
CA ASN A 55 18.22 5.31 -10.69
C ASN A 55 17.12 4.27 -10.94
N ILE A 56 16.19 4.52 -11.86
CA ILE A 56 15.20 3.51 -12.26
C ILE A 56 15.88 2.29 -12.87
N TRP A 57 16.80 2.49 -13.78
CA TRP A 57 17.52 1.40 -14.46
C TRP A 57 18.29 0.54 -13.46
N GLU A 58 19.06 1.14 -12.56
CA GLU A 58 19.83 0.45 -11.53
C GLU A 58 18.98 -0.40 -10.58
N ASN A 59 17.72 -0.02 -10.37
CA ASN A 59 16.78 -0.77 -9.54
C ASN A 59 16.04 -1.88 -10.28
N THR A 60 16.25 -2.06 -11.58
CA THR A 60 15.66 -3.19 -12.32
C THR A 60 16.32 -4.52 -11.95
N GLY A 61 15.54 -5.59 -11.96
CA GLY A 61 16.07 -6.95 -11.76
C GLY A 61 17.06 -7.34 -12.85
N ILE A 62 16.91 -6.81 -14.06
CA ILE A 62 17.86 -7.03 -15.17
C ILE A 62 19.22 -6.44 -14.83
N TYR A 63 19.27 -5.19 -14.36
CA TYR A 63 20.53 -4.55 -13.95
C TYR A 63 21.19 -5.32 -12.80
N GLN A 64 20.40 -5.71 -11.78
CA GLN A 64 20.90 -6.43 -10.62
C GLN A 64 21.43 -7.84 -10.95
N MET A 65 20.88 -8.52 -11.97
CA MET A 65 21.35 -9.80 -12.46
C MET A 65 22.69 -9.69 -13.21
N ILE A 66 22.92 -8.58 -13.89
CA ILE A 66 24.13 -8.33 -14.68
C ILE A 66 25.26 -7.79 -13.78
N HIS A 67 24.93 -6.94 -12.82
CA HIS A 67 25.89 -6.25 -11.96
C HIS A 67 25.85 -6.82 -10.53
N THR A 68 26.58 -7.92 -10.32
CA THR A 68 26.72 -8.50 -8.98
C THR A 68 27.57 -7.61 -8.08
N LYS A 69 26.98 -7.11 -7.00
CA LYS A 69 27.69 -6.29 -6.01
C LYS A 69 28.69 -7.11 -5.22
N THR A 70 29.88 -6.56 -4.99
CA THR A 70 30.91 -7.16 -4.15
C THR A 70 30.47 -7.16 -2.66
N VAL A 71 31.09 -8.03 -1.86
CA VAL A 71 30.85 -8.10 -0.40
C VAL A 71 31.17 -6.77 0.29
N ALA A 72 32.19 -6.04 -0.21
CA ALA A 72 32.57 -4.73 0.30
C ALA A 72 31.51 -3.65 0.02
N GLU A 73 30.91 -3.65 -1.16
CA GLU A 73 29.83 -2.72 -1.53
C GLU A 73 28.56 -2.98 -0.70
N ARG A 74 28.21 -4.24 -0.45
CA ARG A 74 27.10 -4.61 0.44
C ARG A 74 27.36 -4.19 1.89
N ALA A 75 28.60 -4.29 2.37
CA ALA A 75 28.97 -3.83 3.71
C ALA A 75 28.92 -2.30 3.84
N ALA A 76 29.38 -1.58 2.81
CA ALA A 76 29.27 -0.11 2.76
C ALA A 76 27.82 0.36 2.71
N GLU A 77 26.97 -0.32 1.95
CA GLU A 77 25.53 -0.09 1.94
C GLU A 77 24.87 -0.33 3.32
N LYS A 78 25.24 -1.43 3.99
CA LYS A 78 24.77 -1.71 5.36
C LYS A 78 25.17 -0.63 6.36
N ALA A 79 26.40 -0.12 6.28
CA ALA A 79 26.88 0.97 7.14
C ALA A 79 26.15 2.29 6.86
N ALA A 80 25.92 2.62 5.59
CA ALA A 80 25.12 3.77 5.18
C ALA A 80 23.65 3.65 5.65
N ALA A 81 23.13 2.39 5.66
CA ALA A 81 21.82 2.03 6.17
C ALA A 81 21.65 2.35 7.65
N ALA A 82 22.58 1.90 8.44
CA ALA A 82 22.57 2.12 9.89
C ALA A 82 22.68 3.62 10.23
N ALA A 83 23.49 4.36 9.48
CA ALA A 83 23.64 5.82 9.66
C ALA A 83 22.36 6.60 9.31
N SER A 84 21.63 6.17 8.26
CA SER A 84 20.38 6.84 7.87
C SER A 84 19.21 6.48 8.79
N ALA A 85 19.18 5.25 9.34
CA ALA A 85 18.21 4.84 10.35
C ALA A 85 18.36 5.66 11.65
N ALA A 86 19.57 5.99 12.04
CA ALA A 86 19.84 6.89 13.16
C ALA A 86 19.41 8.34 12.90
N GLN A 87 19.39 8.79 11.64
CA GLN A 87 18.94 10.12 11.22
C GLN A 87 17.43 10.22 11.00
N GLN A 88 16.72 9.07 10.90
CA GLN A 88 15.25 8.99 10.76
C GLN A 88 14.49 9.21 12.07
N ALA A 89 15.16 9.58 13.17
CA ALA A 89 14.56 9.93 14.46
C ALA A 89 13.73 11.24 14.44
N ASN A 90 13.54 11.89 13.29
CA ASN A 90 12.59 12.99 13.14
C ASN A 90 11.21 12.49 12.76
N ASP A 91 10.54 11.84 13.70
CA ASP A 91 9.07 11.67 13.63
C ASP A 91 8.44 13.07 13.69
N PRO A 92 7.75 13.54 12.63
CA PRO A 92 7.11 14.86 12.63
C PRO A 92 6.03 15.00 13.71
N PHE A 93 5.65 13.89 14.35
CA PHE A 93 4.70 13.82 15.46
C PHE A 93 5.38 13.64 16.82
N ALA A 94 6.72 13.42 16.86
CA ALA A 94 7.47 13.32 18.11
C ALA A 94 7.45 14.67 18.85
N GLY A 95 6.95 14.64 20.09
CA GLY A 95 6.87 15.82 20.95
C GLY A 95 5.58 16.64 20.82
N VAL A 96 4.63 16.27 19.98
CA VAL A 96 3.29 16.86 19.99
C VAL A 96 2.57 16.40 21.24
N THR A 97 2.46 17.26 22.25
CA THR A 97 1.68 17.01 23.46
C THR A 97 0.28 17.59 23.27
N VAL A 98 -0.72 16.74 23.33
CA VAL A 98 -2.13 17.16 23.27
C VAL A 98 -2.79 16.93 24.62
N PRO A 99 -3.73 17.78 25.05
CA PRO A 99 -4.48 17.56 26.28
C PRO A 99 -5.22 16.21 26.24
N ALA A 100 -5.27 15.49 27.36
CA ALA A 100 -5.89 14.16 27.45
C ALA A 100 -7.37 14.12 27.00
N TRP A 101 -8.10 15.23 27.07
CA TRP A 101 -9.49 15.29 26.61
C TRP A 101 -9.64 15.13 25.07
N TYR A 102 -8.57 15.33 24.28
CA TYR A 102 -8.59 15.04 22.85
C TYR A 102 -8.84 13.55 22.56
N SER A 103 -8.48 12.65 23.49
CA SER A 103 -8.83 11.23 23.39
C SER A 103 -10.34 11.00 23.34
N LEU A 104 -11.13 11.82 24.03
CA LEU A 104 -12.60 11.75 23.94
C LEU A 104 -13.11 12.14 22.54
N ILE A 105 -12.47 13.10 21.89
CA ILE A 105 -12.77 13.46 20.49
C ILE A 105 -12.47 12.26 19.58
N MET A 106 -11.30 11.61 19.76
CA MET A 106 -10.94 10.44 18.97
C MET A 106 -11.90 9.27 19.21
N ILE A 107 -12.36 9.06 20.43
CA ILE A 107 -13.41 8.06 20.75
C ILE A 107 -14.70 8.40 20.01
N ALA A 108 -15.13 9.68 20.02
CA ALA A 108 -16.31 10.12 19.27
C ALA A 108 -16.14 9.92 17.75
N ILE A 109 -14.96 10.21 17.21
CA ILE A 109 -14.61 9.92 15.81
C ILE A 109 -14.67 8.41 15.54
N GLY A 110 -14.15 7.58 16.44
CA GLY A 110 -14.25 6.12 16.33
C GLY A 110 -15.70 5.63 16.26
N PHE A 111 -16.58 6.14 17.12
CA PHE A 111 -18.01 5.82 17.06
C PHE A 111 -18.67 6.34 15.79
N LEU A 112 -18.29 7.50 15.30
CA LEU A 112 -18.78 8.01 14.01
C LEU A 112 -18.38 7.08 12.86
N ILE A 113 -17.14 6.60 12.84
CA ILE A 113 -16.65 5.64 11.82
C ILE A 113 -17.45 4.33 11.90
N ILE A 114 -17.70 3.81 13.12
CA ILE A 114 -18.53 2.61 13.31
C ILE A 114 -19.96 2.86 12.77
N TYR A 115 -20.54 4.02 13.07
CA TYR A 115 -21.87 4.38 12.61
C TYR A 115 -21.94 4.46 11.07
N LEU A 116 -20.95 5.05 10.42
CA LEU A 116 -20.86 5.11 8.95
C LEU A 116 -20.79 3.70 8.34
N GLY A 117 -19.98 2.82 8.93
CA GLY A 117 -19.90 1.43 8.49
C GLY A 117 -21.20 0.64 8.72
N ALA A 118 -21.79 0.76 9.91
CA ALA A 118 -22.94 -0.06 10.31
C ALA A 118 -24.27 0.44 9.74
N ALA A 119 -24.51 1.77 9.75
CA ALA A 119 -25.80 2.35 9.37
C ALA A 119 -25.87 2.71 7.87
N TRP A 120 -24.77 3.18 7.29
CA TRP A 120 -24.73 3.60 5.88
C TRP A 120 -24.12 2.53 4.96
N GLY A 121 -23.56 1.45 5.53
CA GLY A 121 -22.99 0.35 4.76
C GLY A 121 -21.71 0.71 4.02
N PHE A 122 -20.98 1.74 4.46
CA PHE A 122 -19.71 2.13 3.87
C PHE A 122 -18.64 1.14 4.29
N GLU A 123 -18.27 0.23 3.40
CA GLU A 123 -17.24 -0.79 3.58
C GLU A 123 -17.18 -1.35 5.02
N PRO A 124 -18.24 -2.05 5.48
CA PRO A 124 -18.39 -2.43 6.90
C PRO A 124 -17.23 -3.29 7.41
N LEU A 125 -16.64 -4.11 6.52
CA LEU A 125 -15.54 -5.02 6.84
C LEU A 125 -14.28 -4.26 7.31
N LEU A 126 -14.10 -3.04 6.84
CA LEU A 126 -12.95 -2.20 7.18
C LEU A 126 -13.30 -1.14 8.23
N LEU A 127 -14.40 -0.37 8.03
CA LEU A 127 -14.73 0.76 8.89
C LEU A 127 -15.06 0.35 10.31
N ILE A 128 -15.82 -0.74 10.49
CA ILE A 128 -16.20 -1.17 11.84
C ILE A 128 -14.96 -1.51 12.67
N PRO A 129 -14.02 -2.39 12.22
CA PRO A 129 -12.82 -2.65 13.00
C PRO A 129 -11.89 -1.43 13.14
N ILE A 130 -11.79 -0.53 12.13
CA ILE A 130 -11.03 0.72 12.26
C ILE A 130 -11.60 1.56 13.39
N GLY A 131 -12.93 1.73 13.42
CA GLY A 131 -13.60 2.49 14.47
C GLY A 131 -13.39 1.90 15.86
N PHE A 132 -13.51 0.57 16.02
CA PHE A 132 -13.21 -0.09 17.28
C PHE A 132 -11.73 0.05 17.66
N GLY A 133 -10.79 -0.12 16.72
CA GLY A 133 -9.38 0.11 16.95
C GLY A 133 -9.11 1.53 17.43
N THR A 134 -9.77 2.52 16.82
CA THR A 134 -9.67 3.93 17.24
C THR A 134 -10.22 4.14 18.66
N VAL A 135 -11.38 3.59 18.97
CA VAL A 135 -11.95 3.68 20.34
C VAL A 135 -10.99 3.05 21.34
N PHE A 136 -10.55 1.81 21.12
CA PHE A 136 -9.68 1.08 22.04
C PHE A 136 -8.32 1.78 22.24
N ALA A 137 -7.74 2.36 21.18
CA ALA A 137 -6.47 3.08 21.27
C ALA A 137 -6.54 4.33 22.14
N ASN A 138 -7.75 4.93 22.27
CA ASN A 138 -7.95 6.19 22.95
C ASN A 138 -8.60 6.04 24.34
N ILE A 139 -8.79 4.81 24.84
CA ILE A 139 -9.23 4.59 26.22
C ILE A 139 -8.05 4.84 27.15
N LEU A 140 -8.13 5.94 27.90
CA LEU A 140 -7.07 6.33 28.83
C LEU A 140 -6.87 5.26 29.92
N GLY A 141 -5.62 4.87 30.14
CA GLY A 141 -5.26 3.90 31.16
C GLY A 141 -5.57 2.43 30.83
N ALA A 142 -6.07 2.12 29.63
CA ALA A 142 -6.35 0.75 29.22
C ALA A 142 -5.11 -0.03 28.76
N GLY A 143 -3.99 0.63 28.46
CA GLY A 143 -2.73 -0.01 28.03
C GLY A 143 -2.83 -0.75 26.70
N MET A 144 -3.89 -0.54 25.90
CA MET A 144 -4.16 -1.33 24.68
C MET A 144 -3.11 -1.15 23.58
N ILE A 145 -2.49 0.02 23.51
CA ILE A 145 -1.44 0.37 22.52
C ILE A 145 -0.03 0.31 23.10
N GLU A 146 0.11 0.03 24.41
CA GLU A 146 1.39 0.08 25.10
C GLU A 146 2.26 -1.13 24.77
N ALA A 147 3.52 -0.87 24.44
CA ALA A 147 4.52 -1.92 24.23
C ALA A 147 4.93 -2.55 25.57
N PRO A 148 5.24 -3.84 25.62
CA PRO A 148 5.10 -4.85 24.56
C PRO A 148 3.79 -5.64 24.61
N HIS A 149 2.93 -5.43 25.62
CA HIS A 149 1.81 -6.32 25.94
C HIS A 149 0.42 -5.82 25.51
N GLY A 150 0.31 -4.57 25.05
CA GLY A 150 -0.96 -4.04 24.55
C GLY A 150 -1.49 -4.85 23.39
N MET A 151 -2.77 -5.23 23.42
CA MET A 151 -3.40 -6.06 22.38
C MET A 151 -3.23 -5.43 20.98
N LEU A 152 -3.50 -4.13 20.87
CA LEU A 152 -3.39 -3.42 19.58
C LEU A 152 -1.93 -3.27 19.14
N HIS A 153 -0.99 -3.11 20.10
CA HIS A 153 0.44 -3.11 19.79
C HIS A 153 0.89 -4.45 19.20
N ILE A 154 0.42 -5.57 19.77
CA ILE A 154 0.71 -6.91 19.23
C ILE A 154 0.15 -7.08 17.83
N ILE A 155 -1.10 -6.70 17.58
CA ILE A 155 -1.72 -6.78 16.26
C ILE A 155 -0.95 -5.92 15.24
N TYR A 156 -0.59 -4.70 15.62
CA TYR A 156 0.16 -3.79 14.77
C TYR A 156 1.52 -4.35 14.39
N THR A 157 2.29 -4.80 15.36
CA THR A 157 3.64 -5.34 15.14
C THR A 157 3.64 -6.68 14.43
N ALA A 158 2.59 -7.50 14.64
CA ALA A 158 2.46 -8.80 14.00
C ALA A 158 2.23 -8.74 12.49
N GLY A 159 1.60 -7.65 11.97
CA GLY A 159 1.24 -7.67 10.57
C GLY A 159 1.04 -6.34 9.86
N VAL A 160 0.84 -5.24 10.59
CA VAL A 160 0.72 -3.90 9.98
C VAL A 160 2.08 -3.28 9.81
N GLY A 161 2.83 -3.15 10.89
CA GLY A 161 4.15 -2.50 10.90
C GLY A 161 5.23 -3.25 10.15
N ASN A 162 5.09 -4.57 9.99
CA ASN A 162 5.98 -5.41 9.16
C ASN A 162 5.44 -5.68 7.75
N GLU A 163 4.33 -5.03 7.35
CA GLU A 163 3.70 -5.12 6.02
C GLU A 163 3.13 -6.51 5.65
N PHE A 164 3.05 -7.45 6.60
CA PHE A 164 2.61 -8.82 6.33
C PHE A 164 1.11 -8.89 5.96
N PHE A 165 0.24 -8.17 6.67
CA PHE A 165 -1.20 -8.17 6.38
C PHE A 165 -1.52 -7.61 4.99
N PRO A 166 -0.94 -6.48 4.52
CA PRO A 166 -1.10 -6.03 3.15
C PRO A 166 -0.79 -7.10 2.10
N MET A 167 0.31 -7.86 2.28
CA MET A 167 0.67 -8.94 1.36
C MET A 167 -0.38 -10.05 1.33
N LEU A 168 -0.94 -10.46 2.49
CA LEU A 168 -2.01 -11.45 2.55
C LEU A 168 -3.31 -10.95 1.91
N ILE A 169 -3.63 -9.66 2.06
CA ILE A 169 -4.78 -9.06 1.36
C ILE A 169 -4.58 -9.12 -0.15
N PHE A 170 -3.38 -8.83 -0.65
CA PHE A 170 -3.09 -8.95 -2.09
C PHE A 170 -3.26 -10.38 -2.60
N MET A 171 -2.92 -11.38 -1.81
CA MET A 171 -3.21 -12.79 -2.15
C MET A 171 -4.72 -13.03 -2.28
N GLY A 172 -5.52 -12.51 -1.35
CA GLY A 172 -6.99 -12.60 -1.41
C GLY A 172 -7.57 -11.87 -2.62
N ILE A 173 -7.12 -10.64 -2.87
CA ILE A 173 -7.51 -9.85 -4.05
C ILE A 173 -7.17 -10.62 -5.33
N GLY A 174 -5.97 -11.21 -5.41
CA GLY A 174 -5.57 -12.05 -6.54
C GLY A 174 -6.53 -13.23 -6.77
N ALA A 175 -6.91 -13.91 -5.69
CA ALA A 175 -7.85 -15.03 -5.76
C ALA A 175 -9.28 -14.60 -6.13
N MET A 176 -9.68 -13.36 -5.87
CA MET A 176 -10.98 -12.82 -6.28
C MET A 176 -10.96 -12.24 -7.70
N THR A 177 -9.83 -11.74 -8.16
CA THR A 177 -9.71 -11.03 -9.44
C THR A 177 -9.90 -11.97 -10.64
N ASP A 178 -10.67 -11.54 -11.63
CA ASP A 178 -10.73 -12.15 -12.95
C ASP A 178 -9.99 -11.27 -13.97
N PHE A 179 -8.84 -11.73 -14.42
CA PHE A 179 -8.04 -11.05 -15.44
C PHE A 179 -8.53 -11.33 -16.87
N GLY A 180 -9.58 -12.12 -17.05
CA GLY A 180 -10.14 -12.44 -18.36
C GLY A 180 -10.40 -11.23 -19.25
N PRO A 181 -11.10 -10.18 -18.77
CA PRO A 181 -11.32 -8.94 -19.53
C PRO A 181 -10.04 -8.24 -19.96
N LEU A 182 -9.04 -8.19 -19.09
CA LEU A 182 -7.74 -7.57 -19.39
C LEU A 182 -6.95 -8.38 -20.43
N ILE A 183 -6.97 -9.70 -20.31
CA ILE A 183 -6.31 -10.60 -21.30
C ILE A 183 -7.00 -10.50 -22.65
N ALA A 184 -8.34 -10.45 -22.67
CA ALA A 184 -9.13 -10.34 -23.88
C ALA A 184 -8.90 -8.99 -24.61
N ASN A 185 -8.75 -7.91 -23.87
CA ASN A 185 -8.50 -6.56 -24.41
C ASN A 185 -7.42 -5.82 -23.59
N PRO A 186 -6.13 -6.03 -23.88
CA PRO A 186 -5.03 -5.42 -23.14
C PRO A 186 -5.03 -3.88 -23.12
N LYS A 187 -5.73 -3.23 -24.08
CA LYS A 187 -5.87 -1.77 -24.09
C LYS A 187 -6.55 -1.25 -22.82
N THR A 188 -7.37 -2.06 -22.15
CA THR A 188 -8.03 -1.67 -20.89
C THR A 188 -7.04 -1.39 -19.76
N ALA A 189 -5.80 -1.86 -19.84
CA ALA A 189 -4.73 -1.48 -18.91
C ALA A 189 -4.46 0.04 -18.91
N LEU A 190 -4.73 0.73 -20.03
CA LEU A 190 -4.58 2.19 -20.11
C LEU A 190 -5.57 2.93 -19.20
N LEU A 191 -6.72 2.32 -18.88
CA LEU A 191 -7.68 2.89 -17.93
C LEU A 191 -7.09 2.96 -16.53
N GLY A 192 -6.43 1.86 -16.10
CA GLY A 192 -5.69 1.82 -14.84
C GLY A 192 -4.54 2.83 -14.84
N GLY A 193 -3.77 2.89 -15.94
CA GLY A 193 -2.69 3.89 -16.10
C GLY A 193 -3.20 5.33 -15.99
N ALA A 194 -4.35 5.65 -16.58
CA ALA A 194 -4.96 6.98 -16.50
C ALA A 194 -5.49 7.28 -15.07
N ALA A 195 -5.99 6.30 -14.36
CA ALA A 195 -6.40 6.47 -12.97
C ALA A 195 -5.21 6.85 -12.05
N GLN A 196 -3.98 6.46 -12.40
CA GLN A 196 -2.78 6.87 -11.65
C GLN A 196 -2.47 8.37 -11.74
N LEU A 197 -3.19 9.15 -12.56
CA LEU A 197 -3.14 10.62 -12.48
C LEU A 197 -3.44 11.14 -11.07
N GLY A 198 -4.22 10.40 -10.26
CA GLY A 198 -4.44 10.71 -8.86
C GLY A 198 -3.14 10.72 -8.04
N VAL A 199 -2.24 9.76 -8.26
CA VAL A 199 -0.93 9.69 -7.58
C VAL A 199 -0.07 10.91 -7.93
N PHE A 200 0.05 11.23 -9.22
CA PHE A 200 0.82 12.39 -9.66
C PHE A 200 0.23 13.71 -9.16
N ALA A 201 -1.10 13.83 -9.18
CA ALA A 201 -1.79 15.00 -8.65
C ALA A 201 -1.55 15.19 -7.15
N THR A 202 -1.55 14.10 -6.38
CA THR A 202 -1.24 14.14 -4.96
C THR A 202 0.21 14.55 -4.73
N MET A 203 1.14 14.00 -5.49
CA MET A 203 2.55 14.36 -5.40
C MET A 203 2.77 15.85 -5.68
N PHE A 204 2.14 16.38 -6.73
CA PHE A 204 2.16 17.81 -7.02
C PHE A 204 1.50 18.63 -5.91
N GLY A 205 0.40 18.15 -5.36
CA GLY A 205 -0.28 18.78 -4.23
C GLY A 205 0.60 18.85 -2.98
N VAL A 206 1.36 17.78 -2.64
CA VAL A 206 2.33 17.82 -1.53
C VAL A 206 3.40 18.87 -1.78
N ALA A 207 3.90 18.97 -3.01
CA ALA A 207 4.87 20.03 -3.37
C ALA A 207 4.31 21.44 -3.18
N LEU A 208 3.01 21.65 -3.46
CA LEU A 208 2.33 22.92 -3.18
C LEU A 208 2.13 23.15 -1.68
N PHE A 209 1.86 22.10 -0.90
CA PHE A 209 1.76 22.21 0.57
C PHE A 209 3.07 22.64 1.22
N ASN A 210 4.21 22.23 0.67
CA ASN A 210 5.54 22.70 1.15
C ASN A 210 5.78 24.20 0.92
N LEU A 211 4.90 24.91 0.21
CA LEU A 211 4.94 26.38 0.14
C LEU A 211 4.28 27.05 1.36
N ILE A 212 3.54 26.29 2.17
CA ILE A 212 2.87 26.78 3.37
C ILE A 212 3.89 26.80 4.52
N PRO A 213 4.10 27.94 5.20
CA PRO A 213 5.01 27.99 6.34
C PRO A 213 4.64 26.98 7.43
N GLY A 214 5.61 26.18 7.86
CA GLY A 214 5.41 25.15 8.90
C GLY A 214 5.02 23.77 8.37
N VAL A 215 4.93 23.60 7.05
CA VAL A 215 4.76 22.29 6.40
C VAL A 215 6.01 22.01 5.57
N ASP A 216 6.73 20.94 5.91
CA ASP A 216 7.96 20.55 5.22
C ASP A 216 8.02 19.03 5.09
N TYR A 217 7.48 18.52 3.99
CA TYR A 217 7.55 17.09 3.64
C TYR A 217 8.79 16.84 2.78
N ASN A 218 9.60 15.89 3.20
CA ASN A 218 10.70 15.40 2.37
C ASN A 218 10.17 14.56 1.18
N MET A 219 11.04 14.26 0.22
CA MET A 219 10.67 13.54 -0.99
C MET A 219 10.08 12.15 -0.71
N LEU A 220 10.58 11.43 0.30
CA LEU A 220 10.08 10.10 0.66
C LEU A 220 8.68 10.18 1.26
N GLN A 221 8.44 11.17 2.12
CA GLN A 221 7.14 11.47 2.68
C GLN A 221 6.15 11.88 1.58
N ALA A 222 6.59 12.72 0.63
CA ALA A 222 5.79 13.10 -0.53
C ALA A 222 5.39 11.89 -1.37
N CYS A 223 6.32 10.98 -1.64
CA CYS A 223 6.03 9.72 -2.33
C CYS A 223 5.06 8.82 -1.55
N ALA A 224 5.24 8.71 -0.22
CA ALA A 224 4.36 7.94 0.65
C ALA A 224 2.93 8.52 0.69
N ILE A 225 2.79 9.84 0.74
CA ILE A 225 1.48 10.51 0.71
C ILE A 225 0.84 10.36 -0.67
N SER A 226 1.62 10.47 -1.74
CA SER A 226 1.09 10.44 -3.10
C SER A 226 0.43 9.11 -3.48
N ILE A 227 0.85 8.00 -2.86
CA ILE A 227 0.26 6.68 -3.13
C ILE A 227 -1.23 6.60 -2.77
N ILE A 228 -1.73 7.49 -1.89
CA ILE A 228 -3.17 7.61 -1.57
C ILE A 228 -3.98 7.80 -2.84
N GLY A 229 -3.45 8.56 -3.81
CA GLY A 229 -4.11 8.82 -5.09
C GLY A 229 -4.28 7.58 -5.99
N GLY A 230 -3.61 6.48 -5.67
CA GLY A 230 -3.81 5.18 -6.33
C GLY A 230 -5.08 4.46 -5.93
N ALA A 231 -5.78 4.94 -4.88
CA ALA A 231 -7.03 4.40 -4.36
C ALA A 231 -6.94 2.92 -3.92
N ASP A 232 -5.80 2.53 -3.37
CA ASP A 232 -5.52 1.17 -2.91
C ASP A 232 -4.91 1.19 -1.50
N GLY A 233 -5.73 0.81 -0.51
CA GLY A 233 -5.36 0.82 0.92
C GLY A 233 -4.16 -0.07 1.26
N PRO A 234 -4.16 -1.36 0.88
CA PRO A 234 -3.05 -2.26 1.14
C PRO A 234 -1.73 -1.80 0.52
N THR A 235 -1.72 -1.34 -0.74
CA THR A 235 -0.53 -0.74 -1.38
C THR A 235 -0.06 0.49 -0.62
N THR A 236 -1.00 1.31 -0.15
CA THR A 236 -0.69 2.52 0.61
C THR A 236 0.07 2.19 1.89
N ILE A 237 -0.35 1.19 2.66
CA ILE A 237 0.38 0.74 3.86
C ILE A 237 1.75 0.19 3.47
N TYR A 238 1.82 -0.66 2.45
CA TYR A 238 3.07 -1.27 2.02
C TYR A 238 4.11 -0.24 1.58
N VAL A 239 3.71 0.71 0.75
CA VAL A 239 4.63 1.73 0.22
C VAL A 239 5.01 2.75 1.29
N SER A 240 4.05 3.23 2.08
CA SER A 240 4.34 4.17 3.17
C SER A 240 5.20 3.54 4.27
N GLY A 241 4.97 2.27 4.59
CA GLY A 241 5.81 1.51 5.52
C GLY A 241 7.27 1.42 5.07
N LYS A 242 7.51 1.37 3.76
CA LYS A 242 8.87 1.34 3.19
C LYS A 242 9.51 2.72 3.05
N LEU A 243 8.76 3.72 2.63
CA LEU A 243 9.31 5.04 2.29
C LEU A 243 9.33 6.01 3.48
N ALA A 244 8.26 6.03 4.27
CA ALA A 244 8.07 6.95 5.39
C ALA A 244 7.21 6.28 6.49
N PRO A 245 7.79 5.38 7.30
CA PRO A 245 7.05 4.65 8.33
C PRO A 245 6.38 5.56 9.36
N GLU A 246 6.99 6.70 9.64
CA GLU A 246 6.45 7.73 10.52
C GLU A 246 5.11 8.27 10.02
N MET A 247 4.92 8.35 8.69
CA MET A 247 3.70 8.82 8.04
C MET A 247 2.68 7.71 7.79
N MET A 248 3.09 6.43 7.89
CA MET A 248 2.26 5.28 7.50
C MET A 248 0.88 5.30 8.17
N ALA A 249 0.81 5.68 9.45
CA ALA A 249 -0.45 5.72 10.20
C ALA A 249 -1.45 6.71 9.59
N VAL A 250 -1.03 7.95 9.37
CA VAL A 250 -1.89 9.02 8.84
C VAL A 250 -2.28 8.73 7.39
N VAL A 251 -1.32 8.28 6.61
CA VAL A 251 -1.51 7.92 5.19
C VAL A 251 -2.46 6.73 5.05
N ALA A 252 -2.32 5.69 5.87
CA ALA A 252 -3.23 4.55 5.90
C ALA A 252 -4.66 4.96 6.29
N VAL A 253 -4.80 5.75 7.35
CA VAL A 253 -6.12 6.26 7.79
C VAL A 253 -6.78 7.06 6.68
N ALA A 254 -6.06 7.97 6.03
CA ALA A 254 -6.57 8.73 4.90
C ALA A 254 -7.04 7.80 3.78
N ALA A 255 -6.20 6.87 3.33
CA ALA A 255 -6.52 5.95 2.24
C ALA A 255 -7.77 5.11 2.53
N TYR A 256 -7.85 4.50 3.70
CA TYR A 256 -9.01 3.66 4.06
C TYR A 256 -10.30 4.47 4.27
N SER A 257 -10.19 5.69 4.83
CA SER A 257 -11.34 6.59 4.97
C SER A 257 -11.94 6.96 3.61
N TYR A 258 -11.09 7.23 2.60
CA TYR A 258 -11.57 7.55 1.25
C TYR A 258 -12.10 6.33 0.52
N MET A 259 -11.45 5.18 0.66
CA MET A 259 -11.94 3.95 0.05
C MET A 259 -13.36 3.64 0.53
N ALA A 260 -13.66 3.91 1.79
CA ALA A 260 -15.01 3.81 2.33
C ALA A 260 -15.99 4.83 1.74
N LEU A 261 -15.53 6.02 1.36
CA LEU A 261 -16.35 7.08 0.78
C LEU A 261 -16.47 6.99 -0.77
N VAL A 262 -15.79 6.06 -1.42
CA VAL A 262 -15.87 5.86 -2.88
C VAL A 262 -17.30 5.77 -3.40
N PRO A 263 -18.23 5.00 -2.79
CA PRO A 263 -19.62 4.95 -3.24
C PRO A 263 -20.35 6.29 -3.22
N LEU A 264 -19.88 7.23 -2.42
CA LEU A 264 -20.43 8.59 -2.33
C LEU A 264 -19.76 9.56 -3.32
N ILE A 265 -18.43 9.41 -3.52
CA ILE A 265 -17.62 10.33 -4.32
C ILE A 265 -17.74 10.04 -5.82
N GLN A 266 -17.66 8.79 -6.24
CA GLN A 266 -17.61 8.42 -7.66
C GLN A 266 -18.90 8.68 -8.42
N PRO A 267 -20.11 8.32 -7.98
CA PRO A 267 -21.32 8.46 -8.77
C PRO A 267 -21.63 9.90 -9.21
N PRO A 268 -21.47 10.94 -8.36
CA PRO A 268 -21.64 12.32 -8.81
C PRO A 268 -20.67 12.72 -9.90
N ILE A 269 -19.38 12.36 -9.77
CA ILE A 269 -18.35 12.67 -10.76
C ILE A 269 -18.64 11.96 -12.09
N MET A 270 -19.02 10.69 -12.03
CA MET A 270 -19.39 9.91 -13.21
C MET A 270 -20.61 10.52 -13.93
N LYS A 271 -21.62 10.95 -13.16
CA LYS A 271 -22.80 11.62 -13.75
C LYS A 271 -22.46 12.96 -14.37
N LEU A 272 -21.54 13.72 -13.78
CA LEU A 272 -21.12 15.03 -14.28
C LEU A 272 -20.34 14.90 -15.61
N LEU A 273 -19.47 13.89 -15.70
CA LEU A 273 -18.57 13.71 -16.83
C LEU A 273 -19.16 12.87 -17.97
N THR A 274 -20.27 12.16 -17.75
CA THR A 274 -20.89 11.30 -18.77
C THR A 274 -22.30 11.76 -19.13
N THR A 275 -22.61 11.72 -20.42
CA THR A 275 -23.96 11.97 -20.93
C THR A 275 -24.89 10.77 -20.67
N HIS A 276 -26.21 11.01 -20.74
CA HIS A 276 -27.17 9.92 -20.59
C HIS A 276 -27.04 8.85 -21.69
N HIS A 277 -26.62 9.24 -22.89
CA HIS A 277 -26.38 8.34 -24.01
C HIS A 277 -25.17 7.45 -23.73
N GLU A 278 -24.03 8.01 -23.29
CA GLU A 278 -22.82 7.24 -22.97
C GLU A 278 -23.06 6.20 -21.88
N ARG A 279 -23.88 6.51 -20.88
CA ARG A 279 -24.25 5.58 -19.80
C ARG A 279 -25.13 4.40 -20.26
N ARG A 280 -25.70 4.46 -21.45
CA ARG A 280 -26.53 3.40 -22.04
C ARG A 280 -25.81 2.55 -23.06
N ILE A 281 -24.53 2.82 -23.34
CA ILE A 281 -23.74 2.03 -24.29
C ILE A 281 -23.62 0.60 -23.75
N ALA A 282 -24.11 -0.36 -24.53
CA ALA A 282 -23.94 -1.77 -24.23
C ALA A 282 -22.51 -2.19 -24.60
N MET A 283 -21.80 -2.77 -23.66
CA MET A 283 -20.45 -3.29 -23.90
C MET A 283 -20.53 -4.54 -24.78
N PRO A 284 -19.74 -4.62 -25.88
CA PRO A 284 -19.68 -5.83 -26.68
C PRO A 284 -19.06 -6.98 -25.90
N GLN A 285 -19.47 -8.21 -26.24
CA GLN A 285 -18.85 -9.38 -25.65
C GLN A 285 -17.39 -9.50 -26.08
N LEU A 286 -16.51 -9.65 -25.10
CA LEU A 286 -15.09 -9.84 -25.36
C LEU A 286 -14.81 -11.25 -25.92
N ARG A 287 -13.65 -11.40 -26.58
CA ARG A 287 -13.21 -12.74 -27.03
C ARG A 287 -13.13 -13.69 -25.84
N PRO A 288 -13.44 -14.98 -26.04
CA PRO A 288 -13.24 -15.98 -25.01
C PRO A 288 -11.73 -16.12 -24.73
N VAL A 289 -11.39 -16.17 -23.44
CA VAL A 289 -10.01 -16.38 -22.98
C VAL A 289 -9.85 -17.84 -22.58
N SER A 290 -8.81 -18.49 -23.09
CA SER A 290 -8.52 -19.88 -22.78
C SER A 290 -8.06 -20.05 -21.32
N ARG A 291 -8.28 -21.24 -20.76
CA ARG A 291 -7.81 -21.57 -19.41
C ARG A 291 -6.29 -21.45 -19.28
N THR A 292 -5.55 -21.81 -20.32
CA THR A 292 -4.09 -21.71 -20.35
C THR A 292 -3.64 -20.23 -20.26
N GLU A 293 -4.29 -19.33 -21.01
CA GLU A 293 -4.00 -17.89 -20.92
C GLU A 293 -4.22 -17.36 -19.50
N LYS A 294 -5.33 -17.75 -18.85
CA LYS A 294 -5.64 -17.34 -17.47
C LYS A 294 -4.63 -17.85 -16.45
N ILE A 295 -4.11 -19.07 -16.61
CA ILE A 295 -3.09 -19.65 -15.72
C ILE A 295 -1.71 -19.02 -15.94
N LEU A 296 -1.33 -18.76 -17.20
CA LEU A 296 -0.03 -18.20 -17.53
C LEU A 296 0.08 -16.72 -17.21
N PHE A 297 -1.02 -15.98 -17.24
CA PHE A 297 -1.03 -14.53 -17.04
C PHE A 297 -0.42 -14.09 -15.69
N PRO A 298 -0.85 -14.62 -14.52
CA PRO A 298 -0.26 -14.23 -13.23
C PRO A 298 1.23 -14.62 -13.12
N LEU A 299 1.65 -15.72 -13.74
CA LEU A 299 3.07 -16.12 -13.78
C LEU A 299 3.89 -15.14 -14.63
N MET A 300 3.37 -14.73 -15.78
CA MET A 300 3.99 -13.71 -16.63
C MET A 300 4.10 -12.36 -15.88
N LEU A 301 3.04 -11.96 -15.19
CA LEU A 301 3.03 -10.74 -14.38
C LEU A 301 4.11 -10.79 -13.29
N LEU A 302 4.23 -11.92 -12.59
CA LEU A 302 5.26 -12.13 -11.57
C LEU A 302 6.68 -12.05 -12.17
N ILE A 303 6.94 -12.75 -13.29
CA ILE A 303 8.24 -12.71 -13.96
C ILE A 303 8.57 -11.28 -14.40
N LEU A 304 7.63 -10.58 -15.01
CA LEU A 304 7.81 -9.19 -15.42
C LEU A 304 8.16 -8.28 -14.22
N THR A 305 7.47 -8.47 -13.09
CA THR A 305 7.73 -7.72 -11.86
C THR A 305 9.14 -8.00 -11.32
N ILE A 306 9.56 -9.27 -11.28
CA ILE A 306 10.91 -9.65 -10.84
C ILE A 306 11.97 -9.00 -11.71
N LEU A 307 11.76 -8.93 -13.03
CA LEU A 307 12.71 -8.37 -13.97
C LEU A 307 12.79 -6.84 -13.93
N LEU A 308 11.62 -6.17 -13.80
CA LEU A 308 11.54 -4.71 -13.90
C LEU A 308 11.59 -4.01 -12.55
N LEU A 309 10.91 -4.56 -11.54
CA LEU A 309 10.72 -3.90 -10.25
C LEU A 309 10.75 -4.91 -9.10
N PRO A 310 11.91 -5.51 -8.78
CA PRO A 310 12.04 -6.52 -7.73
C PRO A 310 11.45 -6.14 -6.38
N PRO A 311 11.50 -4.86 -5.94
CA PRO A 311 10.89 -4.44 -4.68
C PRO A 311 9.37 -4.60 -4.59
N ALA A 312 8.67 -4.63 -5.72
CA ALA A 312 7.23 -4.87 -5.78
C ALA A 312 6.89 -6.38 -5.80
N ALA A 313 7.90 -7.24 -5.97
CA ALA A 313 7.69 -8.69 -6.09
C ALA A 313 6.96 -9.33 -4.89
N PRO A 314 7.18 -8.93 -3.63
CA PRO A 314 6.40 -9.49 -2.52
C PRO A 314 4.90 -9.24 -2.66
N LEU A 315 4.50 -8.03 -3.05
CA LEU A 315 3.11 -7.62 -3.20
C LEU A 315 2.47 -8.26 -4.43
N ILE A 316 3.08 -8.07 -5.61
CA ILE A 316 2.58 -8.61 -6.88
C ILE A 316 2.70 -10.15 -6.91
N GLY A 317 3.72 -10.71 -6.25
CA GLY A 317 3.87 -12.15 -6.11
C GLY A 317 2.72 -12.79 -5.34
N MET A 318 2.25 -12.17 -4.26
CA MET A 318 1.10 -12.64 -3.51
C MET A 318 -0.21 -12.50 -4.32
N LEU A 319 -0.38 -11.41 -5.08
CA LEU A 319 -1.48 -11.26 -6.03
C LEU A 319 -1.46 -12.39 -7.08
N ALA A 320 -0.30 -12.62 -7.70
CA ALA A 320 -0.12 -13.65 -8.71
C ALA A 320 -0.36 -15.05 -8.14
N PHE A 321 0.11 -15.32 -6.91
CA PHE A 321 -0.12 -16.58 -6.22
C PHE A 321 -1.62 -16.83 -5.99
N GLY A 322 -2.36 -15.87 -5.45
CA GLY A 322 -3.80 -15.99 -5.23
C GLY A 322 -4.56 -16.24 -6.52
N ASN A 323 -4.25 -15.49 -7.58
CA ASN A 323 -4.89 -15.65 -8.88
C ASN A 323 -4.55 -17.00 -9.52
N PHE A 324 -3.30 -17.43 -9.44
CA PHE A 324 -2.87 -18.73 -9.94
C PHE A 324 -3.63 -19.89 -9.27
N VAL A 325 -3.77 -19.86 -7.94
CA VAL A 325 -4.53 -20.87 -7.19
C VAL A 325 -5.98 -20.95 -7.65
N LYS A 326 -6.60 -19.80 -7.94
CA LYS A 326 -7.96 -19.72 -8.48
C LYS A 326 -8.04 -20.35 -9.88
N GLU A 327 -7.19 -19.92 -10.80
CA GLU A 327 -7.31 -20.29 -12.23
C GLU A 327 -6.89 -21.73 -12.51
N VAL A 328 -5.98 -22.30 -11.71
CA VAL A 328 -5.61 -23.73 -11.80
C VAL A 328 -6.80 -24.64 -11.46
N GLY A 329 -7.67 -24.24 -10.52
CA GLY A 329 -8.91 -24.95 -10.21
C GLY A 329 -8.76 -26.34 -9.57
N ILE A 330 -7.54 -26.80 -9.28
CA ILE A 330 -7.29 -28.12 -8.66
C ILE A 330 -7.52 -28.07 -7.15
N VAL A 331 -7.27 -26.93 -6.54
CA VAL A 331 -7.33 -26.70 -5.09
C VAL A 331 -8.46 -25.71 -4.74
N GLU A 332 -9.68 -26.00 -5.21
CA GLU A 332 -10.84 -25.11 -5.02
C GLU A 332 -11.10 -24.75 -3.56
N ARG A 333 -10.91 -25.70 -2.63
CA ARG A 333 -11.05 -25.44 -1.19
C ARG A 333 -10.06 -24.37 -0.71
N LEU A 334 -8.80 -24.43 -1.16
CA LEU A 334 -7.78 -23.44 -0.81
C LEU A 334 -8.15 -22.07 -1.41
N SER A 335 -8.57 -22.03 -2.65
CA SER A 335 -9.02 -20.80 -3.31
C SER A 335 -10.16 -20.13 -2.55
N LYS A 336 -11.18 -20.91 -2.13
CA LYS A 336 -12.30 -20.38 -1.34
C LYS A 336 -11.85 -19.86 0.03
N THR A 337 -10.98 -20.58 0.73
CA THR A 337 -10.42 -20.13 2.01
C THR A 337 -9.65 -18.81 1.88
N ILE A 338 -8.87 -18.65 0.80
CA ILE A 338 -8.15 -17.39 0.54
C ILE A 338 -9.13 -16.25 0.27
N GLN A 339 -10.16 -16.50 -0.54
CA GLN A 339 -11.13 -15.47 -0.95
C GLN A 339 -12.04 -15.00 0.19
N ASN A 340 -12.38 -15.85 1.13
CA ASN A 340 -13.36 -15.58 2.17
C ASN A 340 -12.72 -15.50 3.56
N GLU A 341 -12.35 -16.65 4.16
CA GLU A 341 -11.97 -16.71 5.56
C GLU A 341 -10.67 -15.94 5.83
N LEU A 342 -9.65 -16.16 5.01
CA LEU A 342 -8.37 -15.47 5.18
C LEU A 342 -8.52 -13.97 4.96
N MET A 343 -9.20 -13.56 3.88
CA MET A 343 -9.46 -12.13 3.62
C MET A 343 -10.19 -11.46 4.77
N ASN A 344 -11.24 -12.08 5.30
CA ASN A 344 -12.01 -11.53 6.41
C ASN A 344 -11.17 -11.40 7.68
N ILE A 345 -10.42 -12.44 8.07
CA ILE A 345 -9.56 -12.43 9.26
C ILE A 345 -8.49 -11.34 9.13
N VAL A 346 -7.78 -11.31 8.01
CA VAL A 346 -6.69 -10.36 7.79
C VAL A 346 -7.21 -8.93 7.70
N SER A 347 -8.37 -8.72 7.06
CA SER A 347 -8.99 -7.39 6.98
C SER A 347 -9.39 -6.86 8.36
N ILE A 348 -9.93 -7.71 9.24
CA ILE A 348 -10.26 -7.34 10.62
C ILE A 348 -8.99 -6.94 11.38
N LEU A 349 -7.94 -7.76 11.34
CA LEU A 349 -6.69 -7.50 12.05
C LEU A 349 -5.97 -6.26 11.53
N LEU A 350 -5.90 -6.11 10.19
CA LEU A 350 -5.34 -4.93 9.56
C LEU A 350 -6.09 -3.66 9.98
N SER A 351 -7.41 -3.69 9.89
CA SER A 351 -8.26 -2.55 10.21
C SER A 351 -8.20 -2.15 11.68
N LEU A 352 -8.17 -3.11 12.60
CA LEU A 352 -7.91 -2.86 14.02
C LEU A 352 -6.53 -2.21 14.23
N GLY A 353 -5.51 -2.72 13.56
CA GLY A 353 -4.14 -2.18 13.64
C GLY A 353 -4.02 -0.77 13.04
N VAL A 354 -4.74 -0.47 11.96
CA VAL A 354 -4.84 0.89 11.40
C VAL A 354 -5.57 1.81 12.36
N GLY A 355 -6.72 1.39 12.90
CA GLY A 355 -7.48 2.15 13.90
C GLY A 355 -6.65 2.43 15.16
N ALA A 356 -5.79 1.50 15.57
CA ALA A 356 -4.86 1.69 16.69
C ALA A 356 -3.89 2.86 16.50
N GLN A 357 -3.63 3.26 15.27
CA GLN A 357 -2.76 4.40 14.96
C GLN A 357 -3.50 5.75 14.97
N MET A 358 -4.81 5.74 15.09
CA MET A 358 -5.64 6.97 15.18
C MET A 358 -5.58 7.57 16.59
N THR A 359 -4.41 8.09 16.96
CA THR A 359 -4.22 8.83 18.21
C THR A 359 -4.32 10.34 17.98
N PRO A 360 -4.64 11.14 19.01
CA PRO A 360 -4.81 12.58 18.87
C PRO A 360 -3.56 13.26 18.29
N GLU A 361 -2.37 12.83 18.72
CA GLU A 361 -1.07 13.40 18.33
C GLU A 361 -0.86 13.29 16.82
N LYS A 362 -1.30 12.16 16.22
CA LYS A 362 -1.13 11.86 14.80
C LYS A 362 -2.21 12.47 13.92
N ILE A 363 -3.44 12.55 14.42
CA ILE A 363 -4.60 12.96 13.60
C ILE A 363 -4.90 14.44 13.73
N ILE A 364 -4.82 15.00 14.94
CA ILE A 364 -5.15 16.39 15.21
C ILE A 364 -3.90 17.28 15.00
N ASN A 365 -3.39 17.26 13.78
CA ASN A 365 -2.24 18.03 13.36
C ASN A 365 -2.57 18.70 12.00
N PRO A 366 -2.22 19.96 11.77
CA PRO A 366 -2.43 20.65 10.49
C PRO A 366 -1.89 19.89 9.29
N SER A 367 -0.74 19.24 9.42
CA SER A 367 -0.14 18.42 8.39
C SER A 367 -1.01 17.21 8.04
N SER A 368 -1.52 16.50 9.05
CA SER A 368 -2.42 15.36 8.86
C SER A 368 -3.71 15.76 8.18
N PHE A 369 -4.29 16.90 8.55
CA PHE A 369 -5.48 17.44 7.90
C PHE A 369 -5.23 17.76 6.43
N GLY A 370 -4.05 18.31 6.11
CA GLY A 370 -3.61 18.54 4.73
C GLY A 370 -3.57 17.23 3.91
N ILE A 371 -3.02 16.16 4.47
CA ILE A 371 -2.98 14.83 3.82
C ILE A 371 -4.39 14.31 3.54
N ILE A 372 -5.30 14.48 4.49
CA ILE A 372 -6.71 14.10 4.35
C ILE A 372 -7.34 14.87 3.17
N VAL A 373 -7.28 16.17 3.11
CA VAL A 373 -7.84 16.97 2.02
C VAL A 373 -7.22 16.57 0.67
N LEU A 374 -5.91 16.39 0.64
CA LEU A 374 -5.19 16.00 -0.55
C LEU A 374 -5.64 14.66 -1.10
N GLY A 375 -5.84 13.68 -0.23
CA GLY A 375 -6.35 12.36 -0.60
C GLY A 375 -7.74 12.44 -1.25
N LEU A 376 -8.66 13.26 -0.72
CA LEU A 376 -9.98 13.47 -1.33
C LEU A 376 -9.86 14.03 -2.75
N VAL A 377 -9.04 15.06 -2.94
CA VAL A 377 -8.80 15.65 -4.26
C VAL A 377 -8.17 14.62 -5.22
N ALA A 378 -7.24 13.83 -4.72
CA ALA A 378 -6.59 12.77 -5.48
C ALA A 378 -7.59 11.74 -6.03
N PHE A 379 -8.53 11.29 -5.22
CA PHE A 379 -9.60 10.36 -5.62
C PHE A 379 -10.50 10.95 -6.71
N ILE A 380 -10.84 12.21 -6.59
CA ILE A 380 -11.62 12.93 -7.61
C ILE A 380 -10.83 12.93 -8.93
N ILE A 381 -9.57 13.31 -8.90
CA ILE A 381 -8.71 13.39 -10.10
C ILE A 381 -8.48 11.99 -10.70
N ALA A 382 -8.25 10.97 -9.89
CA ALA A 382 -8.12 9.59 -10.37
C ALA A 382 -9.38 9.12 -11.11
N THR A 383 -10.56 9.40 -10.56
CA THR A 383 -11.84 9.07 -11.18
C THR A 383 -12.03 9.83 -12.50
N ILE A 384 -11.70 11.11 -12.52
CA ILE A 384 -11.75 11.94 -13.74
C ILE A 384 -10.81 11.39 -14.82
N GLY A 385 -9.56 11.07 -14.45
CA GLY A 385 -8.55 10.53 -15.35
C GLY A 385 -8.99 9.23 -16.02
N GLY A 386 -9.47 8.27 -15.23
CA GLY A 386 -9.99 7.00 -15.72
C GLY A 386 -11.19 7.18 -16.66
N LEU A 387 -12.14 8.06 -16.31
CA LEU A 387 -13.32 8.34 -17.14
C LEU A 387 -12.96 9.03 -18.45
N LEU A 388 -12.07 10.01 -18.43
CA LEU A 388 -11.63 10.70 -19.66
C LEU A 388 -10.92 9.73 -20.60
N MET A 389 -10.07 8.85 -20.07
CA MET A 389 -9.42 7.80 -20.87
C MET A 389 -10.46 6.85 -21.48
N ALA A 390 -11.46 6.44 -20.70
CA ALA A 390 -12.54 5.59 -21.22
C ALA A 390 -13.34 6.25 -22.35
N LYS A 391 -13.50 7.58 -22.32
CA LYS A 391 -14.14 8.33 -23.42
C LYS A 391 -13.27 8.43 -24.67
N LEU A 392 -11.94 8.42 -24.50
CA LEU A 392 -10.99 8.48 -25.62
C LEU A 392 -10.81 7.12 -26.31
N MET A 393 -11.05 6.02 -25.60
CA MET A 393 -10.96 4.65 -26.10
C MET A 393 -12.24 4.21 -26.82
#